data_b4c7821f6b443be5386a9147dd6c3c59
#
_entry.id   b4c7821f6b443be5386a9147dd6c3c59
#
_cell.length_a   1.000
_cell.length_b   1.000
_cell.length_c   1.000
_cell.angle_alpha   90.00
_cell.angle_beta   90.00
_cell.angle_gamma   90.00
#
_symmetry.space_group_name_H-M   'P 1'
#
loop_
_entity.id
_entity.type
_entity.pdbx_description
1 polymer ?
#
loop_
_entity_poly.entity_id
_entity_poly.type
_entity_poly.pdbx_seq_one_letter_code
_entity_poly.pdbx_strand_id
1 'polypeptide(L)'
;ALEAREAPAGLGDFGGLRDLISRVPQQDAGLLAYARAMVNWHRQHRHCSVCGSPSRLEEGGFVLACSDATCGHRSFPRLDPAIIVLVHHDQRCLLGRQATWPADRFSTIAGFVEPGESLEDALRREVAEETNIRVTHCRYVASQPWPFPASLMIGFHAVAASEEIRANDGELAEARWLSREELAGGKIILPPRASVAYQLIEAWFDAVHGPGLATLHRDGAFLRPPGQAPDAS
;
A
#
# COMPACT_ATOMS: atom_id res chain seq x y z
N ALA A 1 6.79 -19.74 -4.71
CA ALA A 1 6.95 -19.55 -3.28
C ALA A 1 6.46 -20.79 -2.56
N LEU A 2 7.27 -21.34 -1.67
CA LEU A 2 6.88 -22.44 -0.79
C LEU A 2 5.96 -21.86 0.29
N GLU A 3 4.92 -22.59 0.67
CA GLU A 3 4.18 -22.31 1.88
C GLU A 3 5.07 -22.59 3.11
N ALA A 4 4.83 -21.91 4.23
CA ALA A 4 5.66 -22.04 5.43
C ALA A 4 5.82 -23.49 5.94
N ARG A 5 4.82 -24.35 5.68
CA ARG A 5 4.85 -25.78 6.03
C ARG A 5 5.70 -26.65 5.07
N GLU A 6 6.08 -26.11 3.91
CA GLU A 6 6.86 -26.80 2.88
C GLU A 6 8.30 -26.30 2.84
N ALA A 7 8.66 -25.38 3.76
CA ALA A 7 9.99 -24.83 3.82
C ALA A 7 11.03 -25.92 4.13
N PRO A 8 12.08 -26.10 3.29
CA PRO A 8 13.11 -27.09 3.55
C PRO A 8 13.83 -26.83 4.87
N ALA A 9 14.05 -27.89 5.65
CA ALA A 9 14.80 -27.80 6.88
C ALA A 9 16.25 -27.35 6.60
N GLY A 10 16.79 -26.46 7.43
CA GLY A 10 18.20 -26.00 7.35
C GLY A 10 18.45 -24.81 6.44
N LEU A 11 17.44 -24.22 5.82
CA LEU A 11 17.58 -23.00 5.01
C LEU A 11 17.36 -21.70 5.79
N GLY A 12 17.23 -21.75 7.11
CA GLY A 12 16.99 -20.61 7.98
C GLY A 12 15.49 -20.40 8.29
N ASP A 13 15.17 -19.26 8.88
CA ASP A 13 13.81 -18.91 9.27
C ASP A 13 13.05 -18.30 8.09
N PHE A 14 11.79 -18.71 7.92
CA PHE A 14 10.90 -18.17 6.91
C PHE A 14 9.96 -17.14 7.54
N GLY A 15 9.82 -15.99 6.89
CA GLY A 15 8.95 -14.92 7.34
C GLY A 15 8.06 -14.37 6.23
N GLY A 16 7.01 -13.65 6.60
CA GLY A 16 6.16 -12.93 5.65
C GLY A 16 6.93 -11.84 4.93
N LEU A 17 6.73 -11.68 3.62
CA LEU A 17 7.41 -10.63 2.85
C LEU A 17 7.13 -9.23 3.40
N ARG A 18 5.90 -8.99 3.90
CA ARG A 18 5.52 -7.71 4.48
C ARG A 18 6.41 -7.31 5.68
N ASP A 19 6.84 -8.29 6.47
CA ASP A 19 7.71 -8.08 7.63
C ASP A 19 9.19 -8.02 7.25
N LEU A 20 9.56 -8.68 6.15
CA LEU A 20 10.95 -8.75 5.69
C LEU A 20 11.35 -7.56 4.82
N ILE A 21 10.41 -6.95 4.11
CA ILE A 21 10.69 -5.93 3.09
C ILE A 21 11.42 -4.69 3.67
N SER A 22 11.22 -4.40 4.94
CA SER A 22 11.91 -3.31 5.65
C SER A 22 13.30 -3.70 6.19
N ARG A 23 13.65 -5.00 6.13
CA ARG A 23 14.90 -5.56 6.69
C ARG A 23 15.93 -5.96 5.63
N VAL A 24 15.52 -6.00 4.38
CA VAL A 24 16.36 -6.37 3.25
C VAL A 24 16.79 -5.12 2.47
N PRO A 25 17.92 -5.16 1.75
CA PRO A 25 18.32 -4.09 0.85
C PRO A 25 17.20 -3.76 -0.16
N GLN A 26 17.08 -2.50 -0.54
CA GLN A 26 16.01 -2.04 -1.44
C GLN A 26 15.98 -2.80 -2.78
N GLN A 27 17.13 -3.17 -3.31
CA GLN A 27 17.23 -3.97 -4.54
C GLN A 27 16.59 -5.35 -4.36
N ASP A 28 16.87 -6.01 -3.24
CA ASP A 28 16.30 -7.33 -2.92
C ASP A 28 14.81 -7.23 -2.62
N ALA A 29 14.37 -6.17 -1.96
CA ALA A 29 12.96 -5.90 -1.72
C ALA A 29 12.16 -5.79 -3.04
N GLY A 30 12.71 -5.12 -4.05
CA GLY A 30 12.09 -5.01 -5.37
C GLY A 30 11.98 -6.37 -6.08
N LEU A 31 13.04 -7.18 -6.03
CA LEU A 31 13.05 -8.52 -6.60
C LEU A 31 12.06 -9.46 -5.91
N LEU A 32 11.99 -9.42 -4.58
CA LEU A 32 11.06 -10.22 -3.79
C LEU A 32 9.59 -9.79 -4.05
N ALA A 33 9.34 -8.49 -4.19
CA ALA A 33 8.03 -7.97 -4.55
C ALA A 33 7.59 -8.47 -5.94
N TYR A 34 8.48 -8.40 -6.93
CA TYR A 34 8.24 -8.92 -8.27
C TYR A 34 7.96 -10.43 -8.24
N ALA A 35 8.84 -11.21 -7.59
CA ALA A 35 8.68 -12.67 -7.50
C ALA A 35 7.33 -13.04 -6.85
N ARG A 36 6.96 -12.37 -5.76
CA ARG A 36 5.66 -12.58 -5.11
C ARG A 36 4.49 -12.28 -6.04
N ALA A 37 4.52 -11.14 -6.73
CA ALA A 37 3.46 -10.76 -7.66
C ALA A 37 3.28 -11.81 -8.76
N MET A 38 4.36 -12.26 -9.38
CA MET A 38 4.34 -13.27 -10.44
C MET A 38 3.82 -14.63 -9.95
N VAL A 39 4.32 -15.09 -8.80
CA VAL A 39 3.85 -16.36 -8.21
C VAL A 39 2.36 -16.29 -7.87
N ASN A 40 1.91 -15.20 -7.28
CA ASN A 40 0.49 -15.00 -6.95
C ASN A 40 -0.36 -14.99 -8.22
N TRP A 41 0.05 -14.25 -9.25
CA TRP A 41 -0.66 -14.19 -10.51
C TRP A 41 -0.76 -15.55 -11.19
N HIS A 42 0.32 -16.34 -11.28
CA HIS A 42 0.29 -17.70 -11.83
C HIS A 42 -0.62 -18.65 -11.06
N ARG A 43 -0.67 -18.51 -9.73
CA ARG A 43 -1.55 -19.35 -8.88
C ARG A 43 -3.02 -19.06 -9.11
N GLN A 44 -3.38 -17.79 -9.32
CA GLN A 44 -4.77 -17.35 -9.47
C GLN A 44 -5.30 -17.53 -10.90
N HIS A 45 -4.42 -17.55 -11.92
CA HIS A 45 -4.83 -17.54 -13.33
C HIS A 45 -4.46 -18.85 -14.05
N ARG A 46 -4.77 -19.99 -13.43
CA ARG A 46 -4.49 -21.32 -13.99
C ARG A 46 -5.36 -21.65 -15.21
N HIS A 47 -6.46 -20.96 -15.38
CA HIS A 47 -7.43 -21.15 -16.46
C HIS A 47 -7.67 -19.85 -17.21
N CYS A 48 -7.97 -20.00 -18.49
CA CYS A 48 -8.32 -18.87 -19.34
C CYS A 48 -9.60 -18.17 -18.87
N SER A 49 -9.57 -16.86 -18.71
CA SER A 49 -10.71 -16.07 -18.28
C SER A 49 -11.84 -15.96 -19.31
N VAL A 50 -11.57 -16.35 -20.58
CA VAL A 50 -12.54 -16.27 -21.68
C VAL A 50 -13.28 -17.62 -21.87
N CYS A 51 -12.56 -18.74 -21.95
CA CYS A 51 -13.16 -20.04 -22.26
C CYS A 51 -13.00 -21.11 -21.19
N GLY A 52 -12.31 -20.84 -20.09
CA GLY A 52 -12.09 -21.77 -18.98
C GLY A 52 -11.05 -22.87 -19.23
N SER A 53 -10.48 -22.98 -20.44
CA SER A 53 -9.43 -23.95 -20.73
C SER A 53 -8.15 -23.67 -19.93
N PRO A 54 -7.30 -24.67 -19.63
CA PRO A 54 -6.05 -24.44 -18.90
C PRO A 54 -5.17 -23.40 -19.58
N SER A 55 -4.45 -22.62 -18.80
CA SER A 55 -3.45 -21.67 -19.27
C SER A 55 -2.07 -22.34 -19.32
N ARG A 56 -1.24 -21.98 -20.31
CA ARG A 56 0.16 -22.39 -20.41
C ARG A 56 1.06 -21.17 -20.31
N LEU A 57 2.25 -21.36 -19.75
CA LEU A 57 3.26 -20.31 -19.59
C LEU A 57 3.96 -20.06 -20.92
N GLU A 58 4.07 -18.79 -21.30
CA GLU A 58 4.87 -18.30 -22.43
C GLU A 58 5.77 -17.13 -21.97
N GLU A 59 6.73 -16.75 -22.79
CA GLU A 59 7.64 -15.62 -22.57
C GLU A 59 8.29 -15.63 -21.16
N GLY A 60 8.88 -16.77 -20.80
CA GLY A 60 9.51 -16.92 -19.47
C GLY A 60 8.54 -16.84 -18.28
N GLY A 61 7.25 -17.02 -18.54
CA GLY A 61 6.20 -16.92 -17.52
C GLY A 61 5.52 -15.55 -17.43
N PHE A 62 5.87 -14.61 -18.30
CA PHE A 62 5.27 -13.28 -18.32
C PHE A 62 3.94 -13.22 -19.10
N VAL A 63 3.60 -14.28 -19.80
CA VAL A 63 2.34 -14.45 -20.52
C VAL A 63 1.71 -15.78 -20.15
N LEU A 64 0.40 -15.76 -19.91
CA LEU A 64 -0.45 -16.94 -19.82
C LEU A 64 -1.30 -17.03 -21.09
N ALA A 65 -1.00 -18.01 -21.94
CA ALA A 65 -1.73 -18.28 -23.17
C ALA A 65 -2.75 -19.40 -22.95
N CYS A 66 -3.94 -19.24 -23.54
CA CYS A 66 -4.95 -20.30 -23.53
C CYS A 66 -4.42 -21.55 -24.26
N SER A 67 -4.66 -22.73 -23.69
CA SER A 67 -4.29 -23.99 -24.33
C SER A 67 -5.21 -24.36 -25.48
N ASP A 68 -6.41 -23.80 -25.54
CA ASP A 68 -7.32 -23.97 -26.69
C ASP A 68 -6.88 -23.06 -27.83
N ALA A 69 -6.45 -23.68 -28.91
CA ALA A 69 -5.96 -22.97 -30.10
C ALA A 69 -7.05 -22.13 -30.80
N THR A 70 -8.33 -22.47 -30.60
CA THR A 70 -9.45 -21.71 -31.18
C THR A 70 -9.77 -20.45 -30.41
N CYS A 71 -9.42 -20.39 -29.09
CA CYS A 71 -9.64 -19.25 -28.22
C CYS A 71 -8.57 -18.16 -28.44
N GLY A 72 -7.29 -18.54 -28.48
CA GLY A 72 -6.16 -17.64 -28.73
C GLY A 72 -5.94 -16.55 -27.65
N HIS A 73 -6.66 -16.58 -26.53
CA HIS A 73 -6.56 -15.56 -25.49
C HIS A 73 -5.20 -15.60 -24.79
N ARG A 74 -4.63 -14.41 -24.55
CA ARG A 74 -3.37 -14.20 -23.80
C ARG A 74 -3.64 -13.24 -22.64
N SER A 75 -3.16 -13.60 -21.46
CA SER A 75 -3.24 -12.78 -20.25
C SER A 75 -1.85 -12.33 -19.81
N PHE A 76 -1.80 -11.14 -19.24
CA PHE A 76 -0.58 -10.50 -18.72
C PHE A 76 -0.69 -10.30 -17.20
N PRO A 77 0.42 -10.10 -16.49
CA PRO A 77 0.39 -9.82 -15.07
C PRO A 77 -0.51 -8.64 -14.74
N ARG A 78 -1.36 -8.83 -13.72
CA ARG A 78 -2.31 -7.81 -13.27
C ARG A 78 -1.66 -6.89 -12.26
N LEU A 79 -1.92 -5.60 -12.38
CA LEU A 79 -1.67 -4.58 -11.37
C LEU A 79 -2.98 -3.85 -11.07
N ASP A 80 -3.30 -3.70 -9.79
CA ASP A 80 -4.46 -2.96 -9.32
C ASP A 80 -3.99 -1.56 -8.88
N PRO A 81 -4.27 -0.48 -9.64
CA PRO A 81 -3.86 0.85 -9.28
C PRO A 81 -4.62 1.31 -8.04
N ALA A 82 -3.90 1.87 -7.07
CA ALA A 82 -4.46 2.47 -5.87
C ALA A 82 -3.76 3.80 -5.60
N ILE A 83 -4.54 4.85 -5.33
CA ILE A 83 -3.98 6.11 -4.86
C ILE A 83 -3.62 6.00 -3.39
N ILE A 84 -2.63 6.77 -2.99
CA ILE A 84 -2.30 7.01 -1.60
C ILE A 84 -1.90 8.46 -1.45
N VAL A 85 -2.51 9.18 -0.50
CA VAL A 85 -2.41 10.63 -0.47
C VAL A 85 -2.20 11.18 0.93
N LEU A 86 -1.21 12.05 1.07
CA LEU A 86 -1.13 12.95 2.20
C LEU A 86 -1.89 14.23 1.89
N VAL A 87 -3.03 14.40 2.54
CA VAL A 87 -3.79 15.65 2.47
C VAL A 87 -3.29 16.59 3.56
N HIS A 88 -3.05 17.85 3.23
CA HIS A 88 -2.64 18.84 4.22
C HIS A 88 -3.48 20.12 4.11
N HIS A 89 -3.59 20.79 5.24
CA HIS A 89 -4.19 22.11 5.39
C HIS A 89 -3.36 22.92 6.37
N ASP A 90 -2.84 24.05 5.91
CA ASP A 90 -1.90 24.88 6.67
C ASP A 90 -0.70 24.07 7.20
N GLN A 91 -0.55 24.00 8.52
CA GLN A 91 0.55 23.31 9.20
C GLN A 91 0.16 21.89 9.70
N ARG A 92 -0.98 21.36 9.26
CA ARG A 92 -1.49 20.04 9.67
C ARG A 92 -1.66 19.12 8.48
N CYS A 93 -1.47 17.83 8.71
CA CYS A 93 -1.78 16.78 7.75
C CYS A 93 -2.91 15.88 8.27
N LEU A 94 -3.69 15.33 7.35
CA LEU A 94 -4.78 14.42 7.62
C LEU A 94 -4.26 12.99 7.60
N LEU A 95 -4.42 12.28 8.70
CA LEU A 95 -4.12 10.86 8.79
C LEU A 95 -5.36 10.09 9.29
N GLY A 96 -5.52 8.87 8.79
CA GLY A 96 -6.59 7.95 9.13
C GLY A 96 -6.12 6.70 9.85
N ARG A 97 -7.03 6.07 10.61
CA ARG A 97 -6.81 4.82 11.32
C ARG A 97 -7.96 3.86 11.07
N GLN A 98 -7.64 2.66 10.64
CA GLN A 98 -8.62 1.57 10.54
C GLN A 98 -8.97 0.99 11.91
N ALA A 99 -10.18 0.45 12.07
CA ALA A 99 -10.66 -0.11 13.34
C ALA A 99 -9.79 -1.29 13.86
N THR A 100 -9.18 -2.03 12.95
CA THR A 100 -8.31 -3.17 13.28
C THR A 100 -6.90 -2.79 13.74
N TRP A 101 -6.54 -1.52 13.63
CA TRP A 101 -5.22 -1.04 14.04
C TRP A 101 -5.19 -0.58 15.49
N PRO A 102 -4.00 -0.60 16.14
CA PRO A 102 -3.81 0.05 17.43
C PRO A 102 -4.29 1.51 17.42
N ALA A 103 -4.74 2.00 18.58
CA ALA A 103 -5.36 3.33 18.71
C ALA A 103 -4.42 4.50 18.37
N ASP A 104 -3.13 4.28 18.45
CA ASP A 104 -2.07 5.26 18.18
C ASP A 104 -1.47 5.14 16.78
N ARG A 105 -1.91 4.16 15.96
CA ARG A 105 -1.38 3.93 14.62
C ARG A 105 -2.22 4.62 13.56
N PHE A 106 -1.59 5.52 12.81
CA PHE A 106 -2.22 6.28 11.74
C PHE A 106 -1.41 6.17 10.42
N SER A 107 -2.10 6.34 9.31
CA SER A 107 -1.52 6.37 7.97
C SER A 107 -2.22 7.41 7.09
N THR A 108 -1.67 7.63 5.91
CA THR A 108 -2.29 8.42 4.84
C THR A 108 -3.52 7.71 4.29
N ILE A 109 -4.44 8.47 3.69
CA ILE A 109 -5.64 7.96 3.02
C ILE A 109 -5.23 7.21 1.74
N ALA A 110 -5.90 6.09 1.44
CA ALA A 110 -5.59 5.29 0.27
C ALA A 110 -6.80 4.47 -0.19
N GLY A 111 -7.02 4.41 -1.51
CA GLY A 111 -8.08 3.59 -2.08
C GLY A 111 -7.84 3.21 -3.53
N PHE A 112 -8.64 2.31 -4.05
CA PHE A 112 -8.50 1.81 -5.42
C PHE A 112 -9.05 2.81 -6.44
N VAL A 113 -8.39 2.84 -7.61
CA VAL A 113 -8.91 3.54 -8.78
C VAL A 113 -10.02 2.70 -9.40
N GLU A 114 -11.20 3.26 -9.57
CA GLU A 114 -12.33 2.59 -10.20
C GLU A 114 -12.29 2.70 -11.73
N PRO A 115 -12.93 1.76 -12.47
CA PRO A 115 -13.01 1.83 -13.92
C PRO A 115 -13.64 3.14 -14.41
N GLY A 116 -12.89 3.89 -15.22
CA GLY A 116 -13.33 5.16 -15.77
C GLY A 116 -12.87 6.40 -15.01
N GLU A 117 -12.24 6.24 -13.85
CA GLU A 117 -11.66 7.35 -13.08
C GLU A 117 -10.25 7.72 -13.58
N SER A 118 -9.92 9.01 -13.48
CA SER A 118 -8.54 9.45 -13.42
C SER A 118 -7.97 9.24 -12.01
N LEU A 119 -6.65 9.27 -11.86
CA LEU A 119 -6.00 9.18 -10.54
C LEU A 119 -6.42 10.33 -9.62
N GLU A 120 -6.57 11.51 -10.19
CA GLU A 120 -7.00 12.72 -9.47
C GLU A 120 -8.46 12.64 -9.01
N ASP A 121 -9.33 12.01 -9.79
CA ASP A 121 -10.74 11.82 -9.42
C ASP A 121 -10.89 10.73 -8.35
N ALA A 122 -10.19 9.61 -8.50
CA ALA A 122 -10.12 8.56 -7.48
C ALA A 122 -9.63 9.15 -6.13
N LEU A 123 -8.56 9.98 -6.17
CA LEU A 123 -8.05 10.64 -4.99
C LEU A 123 -9.09 11.53 -4.32
N ARG A 124 -9.81 12.35 -5.11
CA ARG A 124 -10.85 13.26 -4.56
C ARG A 124 -12.01 12.48 -3.97
N ARG A 125 -12.43 11.39 -4.64
CA ARG A 125 -13.51 10.52 -4.17
C ARG A 125 -13.13 9.84 -2.86
N GLU A 126 -12.02 9.14 -2.80
CA GLU A 126 -11.57 8.41 -1.59
C GLU A 126 -11.42 9.35 -0.39
N VAL A 127 -10.75 10.49 -0.57
CA VAL A 127 -10.62 11.48 0.52
C VAL A 127 -11.98 12.00 0.97
N ALA A 128 -12.92 12.24 0.06
CA ALA A 128 -14.25 12.72 0.41
C ALA A 128 -15.10 11.64 1.08
N GLU A 129 -15.04 10.40 0.60
CA GLU A 129 -15.79 9.25 1.15
C GLU A 129 -15.32 8.91 2.56
N GLU A 130 -14.02 8.74 2.76
CA GLU A 130 -13.47 8.34 4.06
C GLU A 130 -13.51 9.48 5.10
N THR A 131 -13.40 10.75 4.68
CA THR A 131 -13.15 11.85 5.63
C THR A 131 -14.04 13.08 5.48
N ASN A 132 -14.88 13.17 4.44
CA ASN A 132 -15.66 14.36 4.08
C ASN A 132 -14.79 15.58 3.66
N ILE A 133 -13.48 15.42 3.49
CA ILE A 133 -12.60 16.52 3.10
C ILE A 133 -12.61 16.69 1.59
N ARG A 134 -12.78 17.94 1.13
CA ARG A 134 -12.64 18.29 -0.28
C ARG A 134 -11.20 18.70 -0.58
N VAL A 135 -10.68 18.25 -1.73
CA VAL A 135 -9.33 18.52 -2.21
C VAL A 135 -9.36 19.48 -3.40
N THR A 136 -8.51 20.50 -3.39
CA THR A 136 -8.34 21.46 -4.50
C THR A 136 -7.26 21.01 -5.46
N HIS A 137 -6.04 20.89 -4.99
CA HIS A 137 -4.87 20.52 -5.79
C HIS A 137 -4.27 19.24 -5.29
N CYS A 138 -3.80 18.41 -6.22
CA CYS A 138 -2.99 17.26 -5.91
C CYS A 138 -1.75 17.23 -6.82
N ARG A 139 -0.66 16.67 -6.30
CA ARG A 139 0.61 16.55 -7.00
C ARG A 139 1.18 15.14 -6.78
N TYR A 140 1.48 14.45 -7.88
CA TYR A 140 2.19 13.17 -7.83
C TYR A 140 3.55 13.33 -7.14
N VAL A 141 3.91 12.35 -6.32
CA VAL A 141 5.19 12.33 -5.58
C VAL A 141 6.02 11.10 -5.96
N ALA A 142 5.46 9.91 -5.78
CA ALA A 142 6.15 8.64 -6.01
C ALA A 142 5.16 7.50 -6.25
N SER A 143 5.64 6.35 -6.70
CA SER A 143 4.86 5.12 -6.73
C SER A 143 5.62 3.96 -6.10
N GLN A 144 4.88 2.97 -5.59
CA GLN A 144 5.46 1.80 -4.95
C GLN A 144 4.70 0.53 -5.36
N PRO A 145 5.38 -0.51 -5.88
CA PRO A 145 4.79 -1.84 -6.01
C PRO A 145 4.38 -2.37 -4.65
N TRP A 146 3.13 -2.83 -4.54
CA TRP A 146 2.56 -3.37 -3.30
C TRP A 146 1.88 -4.72 -3.59
N PRO A 147 2.66 -5.83 -3.67
CA PRO A 147 2.17 -7.14 -4.10
C PRO A 147 1.38 -7.86 -3.01
N PHE A 148 0.38 -7.17 -2.44
CA PHE A 148 -0.53 -7.67 -1.41
C PHE A 148 -1.99 -7.32 -1.77
N PRO A 149 -2.62 -8.03 -2.74
CA PRO A 149 -2.02 -9.07 -3.60
C PRO A 149 -1.30 -8.55 -4.85
N ALA A 150 -1.70 -7.41 -5.47
CA ALA A 150 -1.22 -6.97 -6.77
C ALA A 150 -1.29 -5.45 -6.97
N SER A 151 -1.27 -4.64 -5.91
CA SER A 151 -1.45 -3.20 -6.03
C SER A 151 -0.19 -2.48 -6.52
N LEU A 152 -0.42 -1.40 -7.26
CA LEU A 152 0.55 -0.33 -7.50
C LEU A 152 0.04 0.91 -6.75
N MET A 153 0.72 1.26 -5.66
CA MET A 153 0.43 2.48 -4.90
C MET A 153 0.96 3.70 -5.63
N ILE A 154 0.12 4.71 -5.85
CA ILE A 154 0.46 5.93 -6.57
C ILE A 154 0.28 7.11 -5.60
N GLY A 155 1.41 7.66 -5.15
CA GLY A 155 1.52 8.59 -4.04
C GLY A 155 1.36 10.05 -4.46
N PHE A 156 0.53 10.77 -3.71
CA PHE A 156 0.24 12.19 -3.92
C PHE A 156 0.37 13.00 -2.64
N HIS A 157 0.69 14.30 -2.81
CA HIS A 157 0.34 15.35 -1.86
C HIS A 157 -0.89 16.09 -2.37
N ALA A 158 -1.79 16.48 -1.46
CA ALA A 158 -2.99 17.21 -1.80
C ALA A 158 -3.31 18.31 -0.78
N VAL A 159 -3.93 19.40 -1.27
CA VAL A 159 -4.35 20.54 -0.45
C VAL A 159 -5.84 20.45 -0.18
N ALA A 160 -6.23 20.48 1.09
CA ALA A 160 -7.63 20.48 1.48
C ALA A 160 -8.28 21.85 1.23
N ALA A 161 -9.55 21.81 0.82
CA ALA A 161 -10.44 22.98 0.70
C ALA A 161 -11.45 23.08 1.85
N SER A 162 -11.46 22.10 2.75
CA SER A 162 -12.34 22.07 3.94
C SER A 162 -11.61 21.39 5.09
N GLU A 163 -12.07 21.58 6.32
CA GLU A 163 -11.42 21.03 7.52
C GLU A 163 -12.33 20.10 8.34
N GLU A 164 -13.64 20.12 8.07
CA GLU A 164 -14.60 19.36 8.86
C GLU A 164 -14.53 17.88 8.50
N ILE A 165 -13.92 17.08 9.38
CA ILE A 165 -13.83 15.63 9.24
C ILE A 165 -15.14 14.99 9.66
N ARG A 166 -15.65 14.07 8.83
CA ARG A 166 -16.73 13.13 9.14
C ARG A 166 -16.35 11.78 8.56
N ALA A 167 -16.27 10.75 9.39
CA ALA A 167 -16.13 9.37 8.92
C ALA A 167 -17.50 8.90 8.39
N ASN A 168 -17.61 8.66 7.09
CA ASN A 168 -18.90 8.45 6.44
C ASN A 168 -19.18 6.98 6.10
N ASP A 169 -18.16 6.22 5.72
CA ASP A 169 -18.30 4.87 5.12
C ASP A 169 -18.01 3.72 6.08
N GLY A 170 -17.48 4.02 7.26
CA GLY A 170 -17.10 3.02 8.27
C GLY A 170 -15.78 2.31 8.00
N GLU A 171 -15.02 2.66 6.95
CA GLU A 171 -13.69 2.13 6.68
C GLU A 171 -12.67 2.65 7.68
N LEU A 172 -12.72 3.94 7.99
CA LEU A 172 -11.92 4.53 9.04
C LEU A 172 -12.66 4.56 10.38
N ALA A 173 -12.00 4.08 11.42
CA ALA A 173 -12.46 4.27 12.80
C ALA A 173 -12.20 5.69 13.29
N GLU A 174 -11.20 6.35 12.73
CA GLU A 174 -10.81 7.71 13.12
C GLU A 174 -10.01 8.37 12.01
N ALA A 175 -10.25 9.66 11.76
CA ALA A 175 -9.40 10.52 10.96
C ALA A 175 -9.09 11.80 11.75
N ARG A 176 -7.86 12.31 11.67
CA ARG A 176 -7.40 13.45 12.45
C ARG A 176 -6.49 14.37 11.65
N TRP A 177 -6.63 15.67 11.89
CA TRP A 177 -5.61 16.64 11.55
C TRP A 177 -4.50 16.60 12.61
N LEU A 178 -3.27 16.35 12.18
CA LEU A 178 -2.10 16.26 13.05
C LEU A 178 -1.09 17.32 12.66
N SER A 179 -0.62 18.07 13.66
CA SER A 179 0.45 19.05 13.47
C SER A 179 1.82 18.36 13.44
N ARG A 180 2.85 19.11 13.02
CA ARG A 180 4.24 18.63 13.08
C ARG A 180 4.70 18.32 14.51
N GLU A 181 4.25 19.13 15.48
CA GLU A 181 4.57 18.94 16.90
C GLU A 181 3.96 17.64 17.44
N GLU A 182 2.71 17.34 17.06
CA GLU A 182 2.06 16.08 17.46
C GLU A 182 2.77 14.87 16.85
N LEU A 183 3.17 14.95 15.60
CA LEU A 183 3.97 13.90 14.96
C LEU A 183 5.35 13.76 15.62
N ALA A 184 6.04 14.87 15.88
CA ALA A 184 7.34 14.88 16.55
C ALA A 184 7.28 14.34 17.98
N GLY A 185 6.12 14.45 18.64
CA GLY A 185 5.92 14.00 20.02
C GLY A 185 5.98 12.50 20.26
N GLY A 186 6.11 11.69 19.20
CA GLY A 186 6.36 10.24 19.25
C GLY A 186 5.21 9.39 19.80
N LYS A 187 4.01 9.97 19.97
CA LYS A 187 2.80 9.26 20.43
C LYS A 187 2.04 8.59 19.28
N ILE A 188 2.30 9.00 18.05
CA ILE A 188 1.67 8.47 16.85
C ILE A 188 2.61 7.44 16.21
N ILE A 189 2.12 6.23 15.97
CA ILE A 189 2.84 5.20 15.22
C ILE A 189 2.58 5.44 13.74
N LEU A 190 3.63 5.80 13.01
CA LEU A 190 3.61 6.02 11.58
C LEU A 190 3.84 4.73 10.80
N PRO A 191 3.52 4.70 9.48
CA PRO A 191 3.87 3.60 8.61
C PRO A 191 5.39 3.31 8.61
N PRO A 192 5.83 2.11 8.19
CA PRO A 192 7.25 1.80 8.06
C PRO A 192 7.95 2.78 7.11
N ARG A 193 9.20 3.13 7.39
CA ARG A 193 10.00 4.07 6.57
C ARG A 193 10.13 3.67 5.11
N ALA A 194 10.13 2.36 4.83
CA ALA A 194 10.19 1.84 3.47
C ALA A 194 8.88 2.02 2.68
N SER A 195 7.79 2.46 3.32
CA SER A 195 6.50 2.65 2.65
C SER A 195 6.37 4.02 2.02
N VAL A 196 5.68 4.08 0.88
CA VAL A 196 5.32 5.36 0.24
C VAL A 196 4.50 6.26 1.17
N ALA A 197 3.66 5.68 2.04
CA ALA A 197 2.92 6.44 3.06
C ALA A 197 3.84 7.23 3.98
N TYR A 198 4.91 6.59 4.49
CA TYR A 198 5.89 7.28 5.32
C TYR A 198 6.64 8.35 4.52
N GLN A 199 7.05 8.05 3.30
CA GLN A 199 7.76 9.01 2.43
C GLN A 199 6.92 10.27 2.15
N LEU A 200 5.61 10.11 1.98
CA LEU A 200 4.69 11.26 1.82
C LEU A 200 4.64 12.11 3.09
N ILE A 201 4.55 11.47 4.27
CA ILE A 201 4.52 12.17 5.56
C ILE A 201 5.85 12.89 5.79
N GLU A 202 6.98 12.20 5.58
CA GLU A 202 8.33 12.73 5.76
C GLU A 202 8.57 13.94 4.84
N ALA A 203 8.25 13.83 3.55
CA ALA A 203 8.43 14.91 2.59
C ALA A 203 7.64 16.18 2.95
N TRP A 204 6.43 16.02 3.51
CA TRP A 204 5.66 17.16 4.01
C TRP A 204 6.22 17.70 5.33
N PHE A 205 6.61 16.82 6.24
CA PHE A 205 7.15 17.20 7.55
C PHE A 205 8.45 17.98 7.40
N ASP A 206 9.36 17.49 6.57
CA ASP A 206 10.72 18.03 6.37
C ASP A 206 10.74 19.27 5.46
N ALA A 207 9.60 19.66 4.86
CA ALA A 207 9.49 20.87 4.04
C ALA A 207 9.71 22.18 4.85
N VAL A 208 9.76 22.12 6.18
CA VAL A 208 10.08 23.24 7.06
C VAL A 208 11.43 23.02 7.74
N HIS A 209 12.09 24.11 8.15
CA HIS A 209 13.35 24.03 8.87
C HIS A 209 13.19 23.38 10.24
N GLY A 210 14.04 22.41 10.55
CA GLY A 210 14.01 21.68 11.83
C GLY A 210 14.69 20.32 11.71
N PRO A 211 14.73 19.53 12.81
CA PRO A 211 15.16 18.14 12.72
C PRO A 211 14.19 17.34 11.87
N GLY A 212 14.73 16.53 10.95
CA GLY A 212 13.93 15.71 10.05
C GLY A 212 13.12 14.63 10.79
N LEU A 213 11.97 14.24 10.23
CA LEU A 213 11.08 13.22 10.81
C LEU A 213 11.82 11.92 11.12
N ALA A 214 12.72 11.49 10.25
CA ALA A 214 13.53 10.29 10.45
C ALA A 214 14.42 10.31 11.71
N THR A 215 14.78 11.49 12.21
CA THR A 215 15.56 11.61 13.44
C THR A 215 14.70 11.58 14.69
N LEU A 216 13.44 11.96 14.58
CA LEU A 216 12.48 12.06 15.67
C LEU A 216 11.69 10.76 15.86
N HIS A 217 11.37 10.06 14.77
CA HIS A 217 10.67 8.79 14.79
C HIS A 217 11.65 7.61 14.68
N ARG A 218 11.61 6.72 15.67
CA ARG A 218 12.19 5.39 15.54
C ARG A 218 11.31 4.60 14.57
N ASP A 219 11.95 3.74 13.75
CA ASP A 219 11.21 2.84 12.87
C ASP A 219 10.14 2.13 13.68
N GLY A 220 8.89 2.51 13.46
CA GLY A 220 7.74 1.77 13.91
C GLY A 220 7.73 0.47 13.12
N ALA A 221 8.59 -0.48 13.51
CA ALA A 221 8.46 -1.83 13.03
C ALA A 221 6.98 -2.22 13.17
N PHE A 222 6.45 -2.91 12.16
CA PHE A 222 5.20 -3.66 12.30
C PHE A 222 5.45 -4.77 13.33
N LEU A 223 5.73 -4.39 14.57
CA LEU A 223 5.80 -5.32 15.68
C LEU A 223 4.37 -5.75 15.96
N ARG A 224 4.00 -6.92 15.45
CA ARG A 224 2.90 -7.66 16.04
C ARG A 224 3.16 -7.76 17.53
N PRO A 225 2.17 -7.53 18.39
CA PRO A 225 2.28 -7.94 19.76
C PRO A 225 2.65 -9.42 19.78
N PRO A 226 3.57 -9.85 20.66
CA PRO A 226 3.93 -11.27 20.76
C PRO A 226 2.66 -12.05 21.11
N GLY A 227 2.26 -12.99 20.22
CA GLY A 227 1.11 -13.89 20.44
C GLY A 227 0.00 -13.89 19.38
N GLN A 228 0.04 -13.08 18.33
CA GLN A 228 -0.92 -13.20 17.23
C GLN A 228 -0.42 -14.14 16.14
N ALA A 229 -1.25 -15.14 15.82
CA ALA A 229 -1.01 -16.08 14.73
C ALA A 229 -0.94 -15.35 13.36
N PRO A 230 -0.20 -15.88 12.37
CA PRO A 230 -0.18 -15.31 11.03
C PRO A 230 -1.57 -15.35 10.41
N ASP A 231 -1.98 -14.23 9.78
CA ASP A 231 -3.21 -14.20 8.99
C ASP A 231 -3.13 -15.27 7.91
N ALA A 232 -4.09 -16.21 7.99
CA ALA A 232 -4.31 -17.20 6.97
C ALA A 232 -5.02 -16.51 5.79
N SER A 233 -4.31 -16.28 4.72
CA SER A 233 -4.87 -16.04 3.38
C SER A 233 -3.82 -16.27 2.30
#